data_48bd9689d06c04b7f8370b85e72b8a42
#
_entry.id   48bd9689d06c04b7f8370b85e72b8a42
#
_cell.length_a   1.000
_cell.length_b   1.000
_cell.length_c   1.000
_cell.angle_alpha   90.00
_cell.angle_beta   90.00
_cell.angle_gamma   90.00
#
_symmetry.space_group_name_H-M   'P 1'
#
loop_
_entity.id
_entity.type
_entity.pdbx_description
1 polymer ?
#
loop_
_entity_poly.entity_id
_entity_poly.type
_entity_poly.pdbx_seq_one_letter_code
_entity_poly.pdbx_strand_id
1 'polypeptide(L)'
;MAAIKADLDARSRYPYEIAVENWTHDFNIGSAVRSANAFGASRVHIVGPHKWNRKGALMTELYQHVDYHPSIRELAASWRYRIAGEIAAEQARVNARIIRAQSRHRPLSADEQHQQTQSAHRLDTLHHAKIIALDILPGAVPMERYRFPERCLLLFGAEGPGLSQAALDQADDVVYISQFGSVRSITAGAAAAVAMHSWVAQHAVIEGPGAASESGSSATVHR
;
A
#
# COMPACT_ATOMS: atom_id res chain seq x y z
N MET A 1 21.31 3.52 -6.83
CA MET A 1 19.89 3.20 -7.03
C MET A 1 19.43 2.03 -6.16
N ALA A 2 20.03 0.85 -6.27
CA ALA A 2 19.66 -0.30 -5.44
C ALA A 2 19.77 -0.03 -3.93
N ALA A 3 20.80 0.67 -3.48
CA ALA A 3 20.99 1.03 -2.08
C ALA A 3 19.88 1.94 -1.53
N ILE A 4 19.46 2.95 -2.30
CA ILE A 4 18.36 3.85 -1.90
C ILE A 4 17.04 3.07 -1.81
N LYS A 5 16.78 2.18 -2.77
CA LYS A 5 15.58 1.35 -2.76
C LYS A 5 15.57 0.41 -1.54
N ALA A 6 16.69 -0.23 -1.24
CA ALA A 6 16.84 -1.09 -0.07
C ALA A 6 16.66 -0.33 1.25
N ASP A 7 17.16 0.90 1.32
CA ASP A 7 16.98 1.77 2.47
C ASP A 7 15.52 2.18 2.69
N LEU A 8 14.81 2.55 1.62
CA LEU A 8 13.37 2.81 1.66
C LEU A 8 12.58 1.56 2.08
N ASP A 9 12.96 0.38 1.57
CA ASP A 9 12.33 -0.89 1.93
C ASP A 9 12.52 -1.24 3.42
N ALA A 10 13.65 -0.84 4.00
CA ALA A 10 13.96 -1.10 5.41
C ALA A 10 13.28 -0.13 6.38
N ARG A 11 13.03 1.13 5.98
CA ARG A 11 12.66 2.20 6.91
C ARG A 11 11.26 2.76 6.76
N SER A 12 10.66 2.74 5.57
CA SER A 12 9.56 3.66 5.31
C SER A 12 8.44 3.15 4.42
N ARG A 13 8.37 1.86 4.10
CA ARG A 13 7.25 1.34 3.31
C ARG A 13 6.16 0.78 4.20
N TYR A 14 4.99 1.35 4.02
CA TYR A 14 3.77 0.88 4.66
C TYR A 14 3.17 -0.33 3.93
N PRO A 15 2.37 -1.16 4.59
CA PRO A 15 1.88 -2.42 4.02
C PRO A 15 0.77 -2.26 2.97
N TYR A 16 0.34 -1.04 2.64
CA TYR A 16 -0.64 -0.83 1.58
C TYR A 16 0.02 -0.74 0.19
N GLU A 17 -0.76 -1.05 -0.82
CA GLU A 17 -0.36 -1.06 -2.23
C GLU A 17 -1.38 -0.29 -3.06
N ILE A 18 -0.97 0.18 -4.24
CA ILE A 18 -1.90 0.82 -5.19
C ILE A 18 -1.87 0.12 -6.54
N ALA A 19 -2.99 0.17 -7.26
CA ALA A 19 -3.08 -0.27 -8.64
C ALA A 19 -3.78 0.79 -9.49
N VAL A 20 -3.27 1.00 -10.69
CA VAL A 20 -3.85 1.93 -11.67
C VAL A 20 -4.15 1.18 -12.95
N GLU A 21 -5.39 1.25 -13.42
CA GLU A 21 -5.78 0.72 -14.73
C GLU A 21 -5.28 1.65 -15.85
N ASN A 22 -4.49 1.11 -16.76
CA ASN A 22 -3.86 1.84 -17.85
C ASN A 22 -4.40 1.36 -19.21
N TRP A 23 -5.63 1.72 -19.53
CA TRP A 23 -6.25 1.41 -20.83
C TRP A 23 -5.95 2.45 -21.91
N THR A 24 -5.60 3.65 -21.53
CA THR A 24 -5.19 4.75 -22.40
C THR A 24 -3.91 5.36 -21.86
N HIS A 25 -3.04 5.91 -22.73
CA HIS A 25 -1.79 6.55 -22.32
C HIS A 25 -2.02 7.68 -21.30
N ASP A 26 -1.98 7.32 -20.00
CA ASP A 26 -2.36 8.20 -18.92
C ASP A 26 -1.12 8.91 -18.34
N PHE A 27 -1.12 10.25 -18.39
CA PHE A 27 -0.10 11.09 -17.75
C PHE A 27 -0.17 11.03 -16.21
N ASN A 28 -1.31 10.71 -15.65
CA ASN A 28 -1.54 10.69 -14.21
C ASN A 28 -0.88 9.50 -13.50
N ILE A 29 -0.58 8.42 -14.25
CA ILE A 29 0.12 7.26 -13.67
C ILE A 29 1.47 7.67 -13.09
N GLY A 30 2.24 8.51 -13.79
CA GLY A 30 3.50 9.04 -13.27
C GLY A 30 3.31 9.80 -11.96
N SER A 31 2.28 10.64 -11.87
CA SER A 31 1.94 11.36 -10.64
C SER A 31 1.53 10.41 -9.52
N ALA A 32 0.77 9.35 -9.81
CA ALA A 32 0.40 8.33 -8.82
C ALA A 32 1.63 7.56 -8.30
N VAL A 33 2.57 7.18 -9.19
CA VAL A 33 3.84 6.54 -8.81
C VAL A 33 4.68 7.45 -7.90
N ARG A 34 4.75 8.75 -8.23
CA ARG A 34 5.45 9.73 -7.41
C ARG A 34 4.80 9.89 -6.03
N SER A 35 3.48 9.99 -5.99
CA SER A 35 2.72 10.08 -4.74
C SER A 35 2.85 8.80 -3.90
N ALA A 36 2.84 7.63 -4.54
CA ALA A 36 3.07 6.35 -3.87
C ALA A 36 4.46 6.28 -3.19
N ASN A 37 5.48 6.80 -3.84
CA ASN A 37 6.79 6.92 -3.22
C ASN A 37 6.80 7.91 -2.05
N ALA A 38 6.15 9.06 -2.20
CA ALA A 38 6.08 10.10 -1.16
C ALA A 38 5.31 9.65 0.09
N PHE A 39 4.24 8.88 -0.08
CA PHE A 39 3.41 8.35 1.00
C PHE A 39 3.76 6.93 1.43
N GLY A 40 4.90 6.41 0.98
CA GLY A 40 5.46 5.14 1.45
C GLY A 40 4.66 3.89 1.06
N ALA A 41 3.86 3.91 -0.02
CA ALA A 41 3.20 2.70 -0.51
C ALA A 41 4.24 1.61 -0.83
N SER A 42 3.98 0.38 -0.41
CA SER A 42 4.95 -0.71 -0.61
C SER A 42 5.15 -1.04 -2.09
N ARG A 43 4.10 -0.88 -2.92
CA ARG A 43 4.13 -1.28 -4.32
C ARG A 43 3.10 -0.51 -5.15
N VAL A 44 3.41 -0.33 -6.42
CA VAL A 44 2.51 0.20 -7.45
C VAL A 44 2.31 -0.85 -8.52
N HIS A 45 1.07 -1.14 -8.88
CA HIS A 45 0.70 -2.05 -9.95
C HIS A 45 0.12 -1.26 -11.12
N ILE A 46 0.68 -1.47 -12.29
CA ILE A 46 0.15 -0.93 -13.55
C ILE A 46 -0.59 -2.06 -14.26
N VAL A 47 -1.88 -1.85 -14.50
CA VAL A 47 -2.76 -2.88 -15.07
C VAL A 47 -3.18 -2.48 -16.47
N GLY A 48 -2.93 -3.34 -17.45
CA GLY A 48 -3.33 -3.14 -18.83
C GLY A 48 -2.17 -3.18 -19.82
N PRO A 49 -2.48 -3.15 -21.15
CA PRO A 49 -1.52 -3.45 -22.19
C PRO A 49 -0.58 -2.27 -22.54
N HIS A 50 -0.92 -1.05 -22.12
CA HIS A 50 -0.23 0.15 -22.59
C HIS A 50 0.98 0.53 -21.73
N LYS A 51 2.00 1.07 -22.38
CA LYS A 51 3.11 1.74 -21.69
C LYS A 51 2.61 3.07 -21.12
N TRP A 52 2.94 3.35 -19.88
CA TRP A 52 2.61 4.61 -19.23
C TRP A 52 3.70 5.67 -19.42
N ASN A 53 3.33 6.94 -19.29
CA ASN A 53 4.26 8.05 -19.40
C ASN A 53 4.99 8.28 -18.06
N ARG A 54 6.31 8.05 -18.04
CA ARG A 54 7.16 8.21 -16.86
C ARG A 54 7.48 9.66 -16.48
N LYS A 55 7.22 10.63 -17.35
CA LYS A 55 7.58 12.05 -17.09
C LYS A 55 6.99 12.56 -15.78
N GLY A 56 5.75 12.22 -15.45
CA GLY A 56 5.10 12.61 -14.20
C GLY A 56 5.73 11.99 -12.95
N ALA A 57 6.43 10.88 -13.07
CA ALA A 57 7.09 10.21 -11.95
C ALA A 57 8.40 10.90 -11.51
N LEU A 58 9.02 11.72 -12.38
CA LEU A 58 10.28 12.43 -12.09
C LEU A 58 11.36 11.49 -11.50
N MET A 59 11.57 10.34 -12.13
CA MET A 59 12.52 9.29 -11.74
C MET A 59 12.16 8.52 -10.44
N THR A 60 11.04 8.80 -9.79
CA THR A 60 10.65 8.04 -8.57
C THR A 60 10.32 6.58 -8.86
N GLU A 61 10.00 6.22 -10.11
CA GLU A 61 9.85 4.83 -10.55
C GLU A 61 11.12 3.99 -10.39
N LEU A 62 12.28 4.63 -10.27
CA LEU A 62 13.54 3.94 -10.01
C LEU A 62 13.70 3.52 -8.55
N TYR A 63 12.98 4.17 -7.65
CA TYR A 63 13.00 3.92 -6.21
C TYR A 63 11.76 3.14 -5.74
N GLN A 64 10.66 3.20 -6.50
CA GLN A 64 9.42 2.52 -6.20
C GLN A 64 9.42 1.10 -6.79
N HIS A 65 8.70 0.16 -6.14
CA HIS A 65 8.37 -1.12 -6.72
C HIS A 65 7.19 -0.93 -7.67
N VAL A 66 7.42 -1.13 -8.96
CA VAL A 66 6.40 -1.00 -10.01
C VAL A 66 6.29 -2.33 -10.75
N ASP A 67 5.14 -2.98 -10.63
CA ASP A 67 4.83 -4.25 -11.28
C ASP A 67 3.77 -4.06 -12.36
N TYR A 68 3.80 -4.92 -13.37
CA TYR A 68 2.89 -4.88 -14.51
C TYR A 68 2.00 -6.11 -14.51
N HIS A 69 0.72 -5.90 -14.77
CA HIS A 69 -0.28 -6.96 -14.85
C HIS A 69 -1.09 -6.82 -16.13
N PRO A 70 -1.34 -7.92 -16.87
CA PRO A 70 -2.13 -7.85 -18.09
C PRO A 70 -3.61 -7.57 -17.82
N SER A 71 -4.11 -7.95 -16.62
CA SER A 71 -5.49 -7.73 -16.23
C SER A 71 -5.65 -7.52 -14.73
N ILE A 72 -6.74 -6.86 -14.35
CA ILE A 72 -7.10 -6.67 -12.94
C ILE A 72 -7.40 -8.00 -12.24
N ARG A 73 -7.94 -8.98 -12.96
CA ARG A 73 -8.23 -10.32 -12.41
C ARG A 73 -6.95 -11.05 -12.01
N GLU A 74 -5.92 -10.97 -12.85
CA GLU A 74 -4.62 -11.56 -12.54
C GLU A 74 -3.93 -10.85 -11.37
N LEU A 75 -3.99 -9.51 -11.32
CA LEU A 75 -3.51 -8.75 -10.17
C LEU A 75 -4.22 -9.19 -8.88
N ALA A 76 -5.56 -9.19 -8.88
CA ALA A 76 -6.34 -9.52 -7.69
C ALA A 76 -6.08 -10.96 -7.21
N ALA A 77 -6.02 -11.91 -8.15
CA ALA A 77 -5.70 -13.31 -7.84
C ALA A 77 -4.28 -13.44 -7.24
N SER A 78 -3.29 -12.78 -7.84
CA SER A 78 -1.90 -12.78 -7.36
C SER A 78 -1.78 -12.11 -5.99
N TRP A 79 -2.48 -11.00 -5.77
CA TRP A 79 -2.48 -10.28 -4.50
C TRP A 79 -3.10 -11.12 -3.37
N ARG A 80 -4.29 -11.72 -3.61
CA ARG A 80 -4.95 -12.60 -2.63
C ARG A 80 -4.11 -13.84 -2.34
N TYR A 81 -3.50 -14.43 -3.36
CA TYR A 81 -2.58 -15.57 -3.18
C TYR A 81 -1.39 -15.21 -2.29
N ARG A 82 -0.81 -14.03 -2.48
CA ARG A 82 0.29 -13.52 -1.65
C ARG A 82 -0.14 -13.29 -0.20
N ILE A 83 -1.31 -12.68 0.02
CA ILE A 83 -1.89 -12.51 1.37
C ILE A 83 -2.09 -13.88 2.05
N ALA A 84 -2.66 -14.85 1.35
CA ALA A 84 -2.82 -16.21 1.88
C ALA A 84 -1.48 -16.86 2.25
N GLY A 85 -0.46 -16.67 1.44
CA GLY A 85 0.90 -17.13 1.71
C GLY A 85 1.53 -16.45 2.94
N GLU A 86 1.33 -15.14 3.11
CA GLU A 86 1.78 -14.38 4.27
C GLU A 86 1.09 -14.88 5.56
N ILE A 87 -0.22 -15.16 5.51
CA ILE A 87 -0.99 -15.75 6.62
C ILE A 87 -0.43 -17.12 6.99
N ALA A 88 -0.26 -18.00 6.01
CA ALA A 88 0.26 -19.35 6.25
C ALA A 88 1.67 -19.33 6.85
N ALA A 89 2.54 -18.44 6.36
CA ALA A 89 3.89 -18.28 6.88
C ALA A 89 3.90 -17.77 8.33
N GLU A 90 3.06 -16.78 8.65
CA GLU A 90 2.98 -16.26 10.02
C GLU A 90 2.37 -17.29 10.98
N GLN A 91 1.34 -18.02 10.54
CA GLN A 91 0.75 -19.10 11.33
C GLN A 91 1.76 -20.22 11.63
N ALA A 92 2.60 -20.58 10.65
CA ALA A 92 3.67 -21.55 10.86
C ALA A 92 4.72 -21.05 11.89
N ARG A 93 5.05 -19.75 11.88
CA ARG A 93 5.94 -19.16 12.88
C ARG A 93 5.35 -19.21 14.28
N VAL A 94 4.06 -18.88 14.43
CA VAL A 94 3.33 -18.96 15.70
C VAL A 94 3.33 -20.39 16.22
N ASN A 95 2.97 -21.36 15.39
CA ASN A 95 2.94 -22.77 15.75
C ASN A 95 4.32 -23.28 16.21
N ALA A 96 5.38 -22.92 15.48
CA ALA A 96 6.75 -23.30 15.86
C ALA A 96 7.17 -22.71 17.22
N ARG A 97 6.74 -21.48 17.56
CA ARG A 97 6.98 -20.89 18.89
C ARG A 97 6.22 -21.62 20.00
N ILE A 98 4.96 -21.95 19.76
CA ILE A 98 4.13 -22.70 20.73
C ILE A 98 4.79 -24.05 21.05
N ILE A 99 5.19 -24.80 20.03
CA ILE A 99 5.86 -26.10 20.21
C ILE A 99 7.16 -25.93 21.03
N ARG A 100 7.99 -24.92 20.72
CA ARG A 100 9.21 -24.65 21.47
C ARG A 100 8.95 -24.25 22.93
N ALA A 101 7.90 -23.46 23.19
CA ALA A 101 7.54 -23.07 24.55
C ALA A 101 7.07 -24.26 25.39
N GLN A 102 6.23 -25.13 24.80
CA GLN A 102 5.75 -26.36 25.44
C GLN A 102 6.91 -27.29 25.82
N SER A 103 7.92 -27.44 24.95
CA SER A 103 9.07 -28.31 25.22
C SER A 103 9.97 -27.80 26.34
N ARG A 104 9.92 -26.53 26.69
CA ARG A 104 10.79 -25.92 27.74
C ARG A 104 10.19 -25.95 29.14
N HIS A 105 8.93 -26.28 29.31
CA HIS A 105 8.21 -26.32 30.58
C HIS A 105 8.40 -25.06 31.46
N ARG A 106 8.52 -23.87 30.82
CA ARG A 106 8.64 -22.59 31.50
C ARG A 106 7.65 -21.56 30.92
N PRO A 107 7.25 -20.53 31.70
CA PRO A 107 6.47 -19.42 31.17
C PRO A 107 7.24 -18.66 30.10
N LEU A 108 6.50 -18.01 29.18
CA LEU A 108 7.06 -17.16 28.14
C LEU A 108 7.79 -15.99 28.78
N SER A 109 8.96 -15.64 28.24
CA SER A 109 9.66 -14.40 28.59
C SER A 109 8.90 -13.18 28.07
N ALA A 110 9.25 -11.98 28.56
CA ALA A 110 8.66 -10.73 28.09
C ALA A 110 8.83 -10.55 26.56
N ASP A 111 9.98 -10.90 26.02
CA ASP A 111 10.25 -10.84 24.57
C ASP A 111 9.40 -11.83 23.79
N GLU A 112 9.22 -13.06 24.29
CA GLU A 112 8.37 -14.08 23.68
C GLU A 112 6.90 -13.65 23.68
N GLN A 113 6.43 -13.02 24.78
CA GLN A 113 5.07 -12.45 24.88
C GLN A 113 4.88 -11.30 23.89
N HIS A 114 5.87 -10.37 23.79
CA HIS A 114 5.83 -9.28 22.84
C HIS A 114 5.77 -9.78 21.39
N GLN A 115 6.60 -10.77 21.04
CA GLN A 115 6.57 -11.39 19.72
C GLN A 115 5.22 -12.11 19.44
N GLN A 116 4.59 -12.69 20.46
CA GLN A 116 3.26 -13.30 20.29
C GLN A 116 2.19 -12.25 20.00
N THR A 117 2.21 -11.12 20.71
CA THR A 117 1.30 -9.99 20.47
C THR A 117 1.50 -9.39 19.06
N GLN A 118 2.74 -9.20 18.63
CA GLN A 118 3.04 -8.75 17.27
C GLN A 118 2.53 -9.71 16.20
N SER A 119 2.70 -11.02 16.41
CA SER A 119 2.20 -12.02 15.45
C SER A 119 0.67 -12.07 15.42
N ALA A 120 0.00 -11.91 16.56
CA ALA A 120 -1.46 -11.84 16.62
C ALA A 120 -1.99 -10.62 15.85
N HIS A 121 -1.40 -9.44 16.07
CA HIS A 121 -1.72 -8.22 15.32
C HIS A 121 -1.48 -8.40 13.82
N ARG A 122 -0.34 -8.98 13.42
CA ARG A 122 -0.02 -9.21 12.02
C ARG A 122 -1.01 -10.16 11.34
N LEU A 123 -1.42 -11.24 12.00
CA LEU A 123 -2.45 -12.15 11.49
C LEU A 123 -3.79 -11.44 11.35
N ASP A 124 -4.18 -10.64 12.33
CA ASP A 124 -5.41 -9.85 12.29
C ASP A 124 -5.41 -8.89 11.09
N THR A 125 -4.34 -8.12 10.91
CA THR A 125 -4.13 -7.23 9.76
C THR A 125 -4.25 -7.96 8.43
N LEU A 126 -3.65 -9.15 8.30
CA LEU A 126 -3.69 -9.94 7.07
C LEU A 126 -5.07 -10.54 6.80
N HIS A 127 -5.79 -10.97 7.83
CA HIS A 127 -7.17 -11.49 7.70
C HIS A 127 -8.18 -10.41 7.32
N HIS A 128 -7.92 -9.14 7.67
CA HIS A 128 -8.74 -7.99 7.31
C HIS A 128 -8.23 -7.27 6.04
N ALA A 129 -7.29 -7.87 5.31
CA ALA A 129 -6.77 -7.30 4.08
C ALA A 129 -7.86 -7.20 3.00
N LYS A 130 -7.96 -6.02 2.35
CA LYS A 130 -9.02 -5.73 1.37
C LYS A 130 -8.48 -5.10 0.09
N ILE A 131 -9.19 -5.35 -1.01
CA ILE A 131 -9.08 -4.62 -2.27
C ILE A 131 -10.16 -3.53 -2.25
N ILE A 132 -9.78 -2.26 -2.40
CA ILE A 132 -10.67 -1.11 -2.27
C ILE A 132 -10.68 -0.33 -3.57
N ALA A 133 -11.83 -0.22 -4.20
CA ALA A 133 -12.04 0.57 -5.40
C ALA A 133 -12.29 2.04 -5.04
N LEU A 134 -11.62 2.96 -5.72
CA LEU A 134 -11.84 4.40 -5.59
C LEU A 134 -12.66 4.89 -6.77
N ASP A 135 -13.98 5.04 -6.57
CA ASP A 135 -14.90 5.52 -7.61
C ASP A 135 -16.18 6.11 -7.01
N ILE A 136 -16.86 6.99 -7.76
CA ILE A 136 -18.11 7.63 -7.35
C ILE A 136 -19.29 6.82 -7.90
N LEU A 137 -19.76 5.86 -7.13
CA LEU A 137 -20.83 4.95 -7.51
C LEU A 137 -21.96 4.91 -6.48
N PRO A 138 -23.18 4.54 -6.86
CA PRO A 138 -24.25 4.29 -5.90
C PRO A 138 -23.84 3.22 -4.88
N GLY A 139 -24.02 3.51 -3.59
CA GLY A 139 -23.63 2.60 -2.51
C GLY A 139 -22.17 2.70 -2.04
N ALA A 140 -21.33 3.49 -2.72
CA ALA A 140 -19.96 3.74 -2.27
C ALA A 140 -19.94 4.51 -0.94
N VAL A 141 -18.93 4.26 -0.11
CA VAL A 141 -18.75 4.91 1.20
C VAL A 141 -17.91 6.17 1.04
N PRO A 142 -18.30 7.32 1.62
CA PRO A 142 -17.45 8.50 1.61
C PRO A 142 -16.14 8.24 2.36
N MET A 143 -15.02 8.63 1.77
CA MET A 143 -13.67 8.38 2.31
C MET A 143 -13.49 8.96 3.72
N GLU A 144 -14.12 10.07 4.01
CA GLU A 144 -14.08 10.77 5.29
C GLU A 144 -14.67 9.94 6.45
N ARG A 145 -15.46 8.92 6.12
CA ARG A 145 -16.09 7.98 7.07
C ARG A 145 -15.52 6.58 6.98
N TYR A 146 -14.65 6.32 6.00
CA TYR A 146 -14.10 5.00 5.77
C TYR A 146 -12.85 4.76 6.62
N ARG A 147 -12.80 3.60 7.30
CA ARG A 147 -11.61 3.13 8.00
C ARG A 147 -10.85 2.17 7.10
N PHE A 148 -9.74 2.65 6.58
CA PHE A 148 -8.88 1.82 5.74
C PHE A 148 -8.31 0.66 6.54
N PRO A 149 -8.35 -0.59 6.01
CA PRO A 149 -7.54 -1.67 6.57
C PRO A 149 -6.06 -1.31 6.48
N GLU A 150 -5.28 -1.77 7.44
CA GLU A 150 -3.84 -1.54 7.45
C GLU A 150 -3.16 -2.18 6.22
N ARG A 151 -3.60 -3.40 5.86
CA ARG A 151 -3.19 -4.11 4.65
C ARG A 151 -4.27 -3.95 3.58
N CYS A 152 -4.01 -3.18 2.53
CA CYS A 152 -4.98 -3.02 1.45
C CYS A 152 -4.31 -2.77 0.09
N LEU A 153 -5.10 -3.01 -0.97
CA LEU A 153 -4.80 -2.65 -2.35
C LEU A 153 -5.83 -1.62 -2.80
N LEU A 154 -5.40 -0.40 -3.07
CA LEU A 154 -6.24 0.69 -3.55
C LEU A 154 -6.27 0.66 -5.08
N LEU A 155 -7.47 0.55 -5.68
CA LEU A 155 -7.65 0.52 -7.13
C LEU A 155 -8.08 1.88 -7.65
N PHE A 156 -7.40 2.37 -8.68
CA PHE A 156 -7.71 3.60 -9.39
C PHE A 156 -7.98 3.31 -10.87
N GLY A 157 -9.05 3.89 -11.39
CA GLY A 157 -9.42 3.77 -12.80
C GLY A 157 -8.56 4.63 -13.73
N ALA A 158 -8.70 4.38 -15.01
CA ALA A 158 -8.14 5.22 -16.05
C ALA A 158 -8.85 6.58 -16.10
N GLU A 159 -8.15 7.62 -16.55
CA GLU A 159 -8.75 8.94 -16.72
C GLU A 159 -9.84 8.91 -17.80
N GLY A 160 -10.99 9.47 -17.48
CA GLY A 160 -12.19 9.48 -18.32
C GLY A 160 -13.15 8.33 -18.01
N PRO A 161 -12.86 7.08 -18.35
CA PRO A 161 -13.80 5.96 -18.14
C PRO A 161 -13.92 5.52 -16.66
N GLY A 162 -12.99 5.90 -15.77
CA GLY A 162 -12.97 5.42 -14.38
C GLY A 162 -12.53 3.97 -14.26
N LEU A 163 -13.00 3.26 -13.24
CA LEU A 163 -12.70 1.86 -13.01
C LEU A 163 -13.52 0.97 -13.97
N SER A 164 -12.87 -0.07 -14.48
CA SER A 164 -13.57 -1.10 -15.26
C SER A 164 -14.52 -1.91 -14.37
N GLN A 165 -15.56 -2.49 -14.96
CA GLN A 165 -16.43 -3.41 -14.23
C GLN A 165 -15.65 -4.59 -13.64
N ALA A 166 -14.61 -5.07 -14.35
CA ALA A 166 -13.75 -6.12 -13.85
C ALA A 166 -12.98 -5.71 -12.59
N ALA A 167 -12.62 -4.43 -12.42
CA ALA A 167 -12.01 -3.92 -11.20
C ALA A 167 -13.01 -3.83 -10.05
N LEU A 168 -14.21 -3.35 -10.34
CA LEU A 168 -15.30 -3.28 -9.36
C LEU A 168 -15.71 -4.68 -8.86
N ASP A 169 -15.77 -5.67 -9.74
CA ASP A 169 -16.06 -7.07 -9.40
C ASP A 169 -14.99 -7.70 -8.49
N GLN A 170 -13.78 -7.17 -8.47
CA GLN A 170 -12.69 -7.63 -7.61
C GLN A 170 -12.57 -6.87 -6.30
N ALA A 171 -13.22 -5.72 -6.17
CA ALA A 171 -13.16 -4.91 -4.97
C ALA A 171 -14.01 -5.49 -3.85
N ASP A 172 -13.50 -5.43 -2.62
CA ASP A 172 -14.24 -5.78 -1.41
C ASP A 172 -15.11 -4.61 -0.94
N ASP A 173 -14.62 -3.37 -1.15
CA ASP A 173 -15.34 -2.13 -0.83
C ASP A 173 -15.13 -1.11 -1.95
N VAL A 174 -16.12 -0.22 -2.11
CA VAL A 174 -16.02 0.97 -2.98
C VAL A 174 -16.09 2.22 -2.13
N VAL A 175 -15.10 3.10 -2.30
CA VAL A 175 -14.93 4.33 -1.53
C VAL A 175 -14.83 5.51 -2.50
N TYR A 176 -15.42 6.65 -2.15
CA TYR A 176 -15.32 7.86 -2.97
C TYR A 176 -14.82 9.05 -2.16
N ILE A 177 -14.15 9.98 -2.83
CA ILE A 177 -13.76 11.27 -2.29
C ILE A 177 -14.93 12.21 -2.43
N SER A 178 -15.44 12.78 -1.32
CA SER A 178 -16.53 13.75 -1.34
C SER A 178 -16.13 15.01 -2.10
N GLN A 179 -16.98 15.47 -3.02
CA GLN A 179 -16.73 16.64 -3.86
C GLN A 179 -17.89 17.61 -3.74
N PHE A 180 -17.58 18.86 -3.41
CA PHE A 180 -18.57 19.91 -3.11
C PHE A 180 -18.61 21.02 -4.17
N GLY A 181 -17.76 20.93 -5.19
CA GLY A 181 -17.70 21.88 -6.29
C GLY A 181 -18.69 21.58 -7.43
N SER A 182 -18.66 22.41 -8.46
CA SER A 182 -19.47 22.23 -9.69
C SER A 182 -18.93 21.11 -10.59
N VAL A 183 -17.65 20.78 -10.50
CA VAL A 183 -17.02 19.68 -11.23
C VAL A 183 -17.09 18.43 -10.38
N ARG A 184 -17.59 17.33 -10.96
CA ARG A 184 -17.78 16.04 -10.24
C ARG A 184 -16.63 15.05 -10.40
N SER A 185 -15.47 15.52 -10.85
CA SER A 185 -14.29 14.67 -10.96
C SER A 185 -13.01 15.46 -10.67
N ILE A 186 -12.08 14.79 -10.01
CA ILE A 186 -10.69 15.21 -9.89
C ILE A 186 -9.82 14.27 -10.70
N THR A 187 -8.62 14.69 -11.10
CA THR A 187 -7.71 13.83 -11.87
C THR A 187 -7.36 12.56 -11.10
N ALA A 188 -7.16 11.44 -11.79
CA ALA A 188 -6.82 10.16 -11.17
C ALA A 188 -5.57 10.26 -10.28
N GLY A 189 -4.57 11.06 -10.69
CA GLY A 189 -3.37 11.32 -9.88
C GLY A 189 -3.66 12.05 -8.56
N ALA A 190 -4.58 13.04 -8.58
CA ALA A 190 -5.01 13.74 -7.37
C ALA A 190 -5.82 12.81 -6.46
N ALA A 191 -6.76 12.03 -7.02
CA ALA A 191 -7.53 11.05 -6.27
C ALA A 191 -6.61 10.02 -5.57
N ALA A 192 -5.60 9.52 -6.28
CA ALA A 192 -4.62 8.61 -5.73
C ALA A 192 -3.84 9.24 -4.56
N ALA A 193 -3.38 10.49 -4.71
CA ALA A 193 -2.67 11.19 -3.64
C ALA A 193 -3.54 11.40 -2.39
N VAL A 194 -4.80 11.81 -2.56
CA VAL A 194 -5.76 12.01 -1.46
C VAL A 194 -6.04 10.70 -0.73
N ALA A 195 -6.29 9.61 -1.46
CA ALA A 195 -6.58 8.31 -0.86
C ALA A 195 -5.38 7.76 -0.08
N MET A 196 -4.17 7.85 -0.66
CA MET A 196 -2.94 7.45 0.04
C MET A 196 -2.68 8.29 1.28
N HIS A 197 -2.88 9.62 1.21
CA HIS A 197 -2.77 10.49 2.38
C HIS A 197 -3.80 10.14 3.45
N SER A 198 -5.04 9.81 3.07
CA SER A 198 -6.08 9.39 4.02
C SER A 198 -5.70 8.09 4.74
N TRP A 199 -5.10 7.15 4.04
CA TRP A 199 -4.54 5.94 4.66
C TRP A 199 -3.40 6.29 5.64
N VAL A 200 -2.44 7.13 5.22
CA VAL A 200 -1.31 7.58 6.06
C VAL A 200 -1.80 8.30 7.32
N ALA A 201 -2.80 9.17 7.19
CA ALA A 201 -3.37 9.89 8.33
C ALA A 201 -4.03 8.98 9.38
N GLN A 202 -4.44 7.77 8.99
CA GLN A 202 -5.05 6.79 9.90
C GLN A 202 -4.04 5.83 10.54
N HIS A 203 -2.90 5.56 9.88
CA HIS A 203 -2.00 4.46 10.26
C HIS A 203 -0.56 4.86 10.51
N ALA A 204 -0.07 5.97 9.94
CA ALA A 204 1.32 6.34 10.10
C ALA A 204 1.58 6.96 11.47
N VAL A 205 2.70 6.56 12.08
CA VAL A 205 3.26 7.29 13.21
C VAL A 205 4.00 8.51 12.65
N ILE A 206 3.47 9.69 12.94
CA ILE A 206 4.04 10.95 12.45
C ILE A 206 5.05 11.43 13.48
N GLU A 207 6.33 11.26 13.18
CA GLU A 207 7.41 11.96 13.88
C GLU A 207 7.48 13.38 13.33
N GLY A 208 7.61 14.37 14.24
CA GLY A 208 7.68 15.78 13.85
C GLY A 208 8.87 16.08 12.93
N PRO A 209 8.81 17.15 12.10
CA PRO A 209 9.92 17.55 11.26
C PRO A 209 11.13 17.88 12.14
N GLY A 210 12.14 17.02 12.14
CA GLY A 210 13.36 17.15 12.94
C GLY A 210 13.88 15.85 13.55
N ALA A 211 13.05 14.82 13.74
CA ALA A 211 13.48 13.56 14.35
C ALA A 211 14.38 12.69 13.45
N ALA A 212 14.40 12.94 12.15
CA ALA A 212 15.16 12.13 11.18
C ALA A 212 16.62 12.56 10.95
N SER A 213 17.12 13.63 11.57
CA SER A 213 18.44 14.21 11.25
C SER A 213 19.56 13.90 12.25
N GLU A 214 19.28 13.26 13.39
CA GLU A 214 20.31 13.07 14.42
C GLU A 214 21.10 11.74 14.35
N SER A 215 20.75 10.82 13.46
CA SER A 215 21.44 9.51 13.37
C SER A 215 22.46 9.39 12.22
N GLY A 216 22.84 10.46 11.56
CA GLY A 216 23.65 10.37 10.32
C GLY A 216 24.69 11.45 10.10
N SER A 217 25.37 11.99 11.13
CA SER A 217 26.53 12.86 10.88
C SER A 217 27.58 12.77 11.98
N SER A 218 28.43 11.77 11.89
CA SER A 218 29.80 11.85 12.40
C SER A 218 30.78 11.34 11.34
N ALA A 219 30.89 12.06 10.24
CA ALA A 219 32.05 11.97 9.36
C ALA A 219 32.96 13.16 9.70
N THR A 220 33.92 12.92 10.57
CA THR A 220 35.03 13.81 10.89
C THR A 220 35.80 14.10 9.60
N VAL A 221 35.71 15.32 9.11
CA VAL A 221 36.60 15.83 8.08
C VAL A 221 37.93 16.17 8.79
N HIS A 222 38.95 15.34 8.62
CA HIS A 222 40.31 15.73 8.83
C HIS A 222 40.85 16.49 7.62
N ARG A 223 41.42 17.64 7.88
CA ARG A 223 42.14 18.53 6.96
C ARG A 223 43.32 17.83 6.28
#